data_28ffb92c52355c1c2b51dcf367c642e1
#
_entry.id   28ffb92c52355c1c2b51dcf367c642e1
#
_cell.length_a   1.000
_cell.length_b   1.000
_cell.length_c   1.000
_cell.angle_alpha   90.00
_cell.angle_beta   90.00
_cell.angle_gamma   90.00
#
_symmetry.space_group_name_H-M   'P 1'
#
loop_
_entity.id
_entity.type
_entity.pdbx_description
1 polymer ?
#
loop_
_entity_poly.entity_id
_entity_poly.type
_entity_poly.pdbx_seq_one_letter_code
_entity_poly.pdbx_strand_id
1 'polypeptide(L)'
;MTGDNRNHILKEPERIKSAVALHQSAAPVRYCGRDFTMEEMKIISEIVRTKGLCRTAISVKICERFEWRKADGKLKDMSCRVALLRMERDGWFSLPPSLNRNGNGDGKPYKHSNMLNDNQPLLNLSAGEIGDISLDIVK
;
A
#
# COMPACT_ATOMS: atom_id res chain seq x y z
N MET A 1 23.52 22.93 -38.41
CA MET A 1 23.17 23.45 -37.09
C MET A 1 22.48 22.35 -36.33
N THR A 2 23.23 21.66 -35.57
CA THR A 2 22.83 20.46 -34.84
C THR A 2 22.26 20.87 -33.48
N GLY A 3 20.97 20.79 -33.35
CA GLY A 3 20.31 20.87 -32.05
C GLY A 3 20.49 19.57 -31.30
N ASP A 4 21.51 19.48 -30.48
CA ASP A 4 21.68 18.38 -29.51
C ASP A 4 20.65 18.54 -28.38
N ASN A 5 19.45 18.01 -28.63
CA ASN A 5 18.49 17.82 -27.59
C ASN A 5 18.85 16.52 -26.86
N ARG A 6 19.92 16.55 -26.07
CA ARG A 6 20.25 15.47 -25.15
C ARG A 6 19.28 15.54 -23.98
N ASN A 7 18.17 14.89 -24.17
CA ASN A 7 17.32 14.46 -23.06
C ASN A 7 18.16 13.56 -22.14
N HIS A 8 18.85 14.19 -21.20
CA HIS A 8 19.62 13.48 -20.17
C HIS A 8 18.64 12.90 -19.16
N ILE A 9 18.02 11.79 -19.57
CA ILE A 9 17.26 10.95 -18.65
C ILE A 9 18.30 10.33 -17.72
N LEU A 10 18.42 10.88 -16.52
CA LEU A 10 19.23 10.31 -15.44
C LEU A 10 18.80 8.86 -15.23
N LYS A 11 19.72 7.94 -15.47
CA LYS A 11 19.50 6.51 -15.27
C LYS A 11 19.10 6.26 -13.83
N GLU A 12 18.10 5.43 -13.65
CA GLU A 12 17.50 5.03 -12.36
C GLU A 12 18.47 4.82 -11.17
N PRO A 13 19.68 4.24 -11.34
CA PRO A 13 20.60 4.04 -10.23
C PRO A 13 21.13 5.33 -9.60
N GLU A 14 21.15 6.44 -10.30
CA GLU A 14 21.60 7.72 -9.73
C GLU A 14 20.52 8.42 -8.90
N ARG A 15 19.24 8.22 -9.23
CA ARG A 15 18.13 8.70 -8.40
C ARG A 15 18.12 8.06 -7.03
N ILE A 16 18.42 6.77 -6.96
CA ILE A 16 18.47 6.02 -5.69
C ILE A 16 19.66 6.48 -4.84
N LYS A 17 20.80 6.76 -5.46
CA LYS A 17 22.00 7.25 -4.77
C LYS A 17 21.82 8.65 -4.18
N SER A 18 21.14 9.54 -4.88
CA SER A 18 20.90 10.90 -4.40
C SER A 18 19.87 10.94 -3.24
N ALA A 19 18.84 10.08 -3.27
CA ALA A 19 17.89 9.97 -2.19
C ALA A 19 18.50 9.41 -0.90
N VAL A 20 19.38 8.41 -1.03
CA VAL A 20 20.13 7.85 0.12
C VAL A 20 21.09 8.88 0.71
N ALA A 21 21.71 9.72 -0.11
CA ALA A 21 22.62 10.77 0.38
C ALA A 21 21.90 11.90 1.13
N LEU A 22 20.64 12.20 0.78
CA LEU A 22 19.85 13.23 1.45
C LEU A 22 19.31 12.81 2.82
N HIS A 23 19.25 11.49 3.11
CA HIS A 23 18.70 10.95 4.35
C HIS A 23 19.77 10.49 5.35
N GLN A 24 21.01 10.98 5.24
CA GLN A 24 22.08 10.71 6.21
C GLN A 24 21.92 11.44 7.56
N SER A 25 20.80 12.11 7.76
CA SER A 25 20.40 12.59 9.08
C SER A 25 20.15 11.38 10.00
N ALA A 26 20.82 11.35 11.13
CA ALA A 26 20.78 10.27 12.12
C ALA A 26 19.41 10.05 12.79
N ALA A 27 18.40 10.83 12.42
CA ALA A 27 17.05 10.73 12.96
C ALA A 27 16.30 9.52 12.37
N PRO A 28 15.57 8.77 13.21
CA PRO A 28 14.72 7.68 12.73
C PRO A 28 13.59 8.21 11.86
N VAL A 29 13.26 7.47 10.80
CA VAL A 29 12.17 7.82 9.89
C VAL A 29 10.92 7.04 10.27
N ARG A 30 9.77 7.72 10.38
CA ARG A 30 8.52 7.11 10.84
C ARG A 30 7.62 6.67 9.69
N TYR A 31 7.29 5.37 9.65
CA TYR A 31 6.33 4.79 8.72
C TYR A 31 5.32 3.90 9.44
N CYS A 32 4.04 4.09 9.15
CA CYS A 32 2.95 3.26 9.68
C CYS A 32 2.98 3.06 11.21
N GLY A 33 3.31 4.14 11.94
CA GLY A 33 3.34 4.13 13.40
C GLY A 33 4.58 3.49 14.02
N ARG A 34 5.60 3.17 13.23
CA ARG A 34 6.89 2.64 13.68
C ARG A 34 8.03 3.54 13.21
N ASP A 35 8.99 3.75 14.08
CA ASP A 35 10.24 4.44 13.78
C ASP A 35 11.29 3.43 13.28
N PHE A 36 11.93 3.74 12.18
CA PHE A 36 12.96 2.92 11.55
C PHE A 36 14.31 3.63 11.64
N THR A 37 15.29 2.95 12.19
CA THR A 37 16.67 3.45 12.23
C THR A 37 17.32 3.29 10.86
N MET A 38 18.42 4.02 10.64
CA MET A 38 19.19 3.92 9.39
C MET A 38 19.76 2.51 9.15
N GLU A 39 20.09 1.79 10.23
CA GLU A 39 20.53 0.41 10.15
C GLU A 39 19.40 -0.53 9.71
N GLU A 40 18.22 -0.36 10.28
CA GLU A 40 17.03 -1.10 9.85
C GLU A 40 16.69 -0.83 8.39
N MET A 41 16.83 0.41 7.92
CA MET A 41 16.62 0.77 6.51
C MET A 41 17.62 0.06 5.58
N LYS A 42 18.88 -0.10 5.99
CA LYS A 42 19.87 -0.87 5.24
C LYS A 42 19.47 -2.34 5.15
N ILE A 43 19.09 -2.95 6.26
CA ILE A 43 18.63 -4.35 6.31
C ILE A 43 17.40 -4.55 5.42
N ILE A 44 16.44 -3.64 5.47
CA ILE A 44 15.26 -3.67 4.61
C ILE A 44 15.66 -3.62 3.13
N SER A 45 16.58 -2.73 2.77
CA SER A 45 17.03 -2.60 1.39
C SER A 45 17.76 -3.85 0.88
N GLU A 46 18.51 -4.56 1.75
CA GLU A 46 19.12 -5.85 1.43
C GLU A 46 18.08 -6.94 1.19
N ILE A 47 17.06 -7.03 2.06
CA ILE A 47 15.96 -7.99 1.89
C ILE A 47 15.21 -7.73 0.60
N VAL A 48 14.92 -6.47 0.27
CA VAL A 48 14.24 -6.07 -0.98
C VAL A 48 15.06 -6.44 -2.22
N ARG A 49 16.38 -6.32 -2.16
CA ARG A 49 17.29 -6.69 -3.27
C ARG A 49 17.40 -8.19 -3.49
N THR A 50 16.97 -9.02 -2.56
CA THR A 50 17.00 -10.48 -2.71
C THR A 50 16.10 -10.90 -3.87
N LYS A 51 16.69 -11.49 -4.91
CA LYS A 51 15.95 -11.95 -6.10
C LYS A 51 14.99 -13.07 -5.75
N GLY A 52 13.86 -13.11 -6.43
CA GLY A 52 12.86 -14.18 -6.31
C GLY A 52 11.84 -14.00 -5.19
N LEU A 53 11.91 -12.91 -4.43
CA LEU A 53 10.92 -12.61 -3.41
C LEU A 53 9.80 -11.73 -3.97
N CYS A 54 8.56 -12.11 -3.73
CA CYS A 54 7.41 -11.24 -4.00
C CYS A 54 7.22 -10.24 -2.86
N ARG A 55 6.44 -9.17 -3.10
CA ARG A 55 6.15 -8.11 -2.10
C ARG A 55 5.62 -8.66 -0.78
N THR A 56 4.80 -9.70 -0.83
CA THR A 56 4.25 -10.35 0.36
C THR A 56 5.35 -11.08 1.15
N ALA A 57 6.19 -11.85 0.48
CA ALA A 57 7.29 -12.57 1.12
C ALA A 57 8.30 -11.59 1.75
N ILE A 58 8.58 -10.47 1.08
CA ILE A 58 9.44 -9.40 1.62
C ILE A 58 8.83 -8.85 2.91
N SER A 59 7.53 -8.50 2.93
CA SER A 59 6.89 -7.95 4.12
C SER A 59 6.86 -8.91 5.29
N VAL A 60 6.64 -10.20 5.04
CA VAL A 60 6.68 -11.25 6.08
C VAL A 60 8.09 -11.35 6.68
N LYS A 61 9.14 -11.47 5.84
CA LYS A 61 10.53 -11.53 6.31
C LYS A 61 10.93 -10.32 7.15
N ILE A 62 10.51 -9.13 6.74
CA ILE A 62 10.78 -7.90 7.49
C ILE A 62 10.06 -7.92 8.83
N CYS A 63 8.77 -8.32 8.86
CA CYS A 63 8.01 -8.42 10.09
C CYS A 63 8.60 -9.45 11.05
N GLU A 64 9.08 -10.60 10.56
CA GLU A 64 9.78 -11.61 11.35
C GLU A 64 11.11 -11.09 11.89
N ARG A 65 11.90 -10.45 11.04
CA ARG A 65 13.22 -9.91 11.41
C ARG A 65 13.16 -8.86 12.51
N PHE A 66 12.12 -8.01 12.47
CA PHE A 66 11.94 -6.90 13.42
C PHE A 66 10.86 -7.17 14.46
N GLU A 67 10.36 -8.39 14.55
CA GLU A 67 9.27 -8.80 15.46
C GLU A 67 8.06 -7.86 15.41
N TRP A 68 7.75 -7.34 14.22
CA TRP A 68 6.66 -6.39 14.02
C TRP A 68 5.31 -7.11 13.99
N ARG A 69 4.70 -7.21 15.18
CA ARG A 69 3.47 -7.95 15.42
C ARG A 69 2.33 -7.06 15.88
N LYS A 70 1.13 -7.55 15.68
CA LYS A 70 -0.10 -7.00 16.25
C LYS A 70 -0.23 -7.43 17.71
N ALA A 71 -1.19 -6.83 18.43
CA ALA A 71 -1.52 -7.23 19.80
C ALA A 71 -1.97 -8.70 19.91
N ASP A 72 -2.54 -9.26 18.83
CA ASP A 72 -2.95 -10.67 18.73
C ASP A 72 -1.79 -11.64 18.41
N GLY A 73 -0.56 -11.15 18.37
CA GLY A 73 0.66 -11.92 18.07
C GLY A 73 0.93 -12.18 16.58
N LYS A 74 -0.03 -11.88 15.69
CA LYS A 74 0.17 -12.04 14.24
C LYS A 74 1.08 -10.96 13.66
N LEU A 75 1.77 -11.28 12.58
CA LEU A 75 2.62 -10.32 11.88
C LEU A 75 1.80 -9.15 11.32
N LYS A 76 2.35 -7.94 11.38
CA LYS A 76 1.79 -6.72 10.77
C LYS A 76 2.18 -6.58 9.29
N ASP A 77 2.04 -7.65 8.50
CA ASP A 77 2.45 -7.71 7.10
C ASP A 77 1.78 -6.65 6.22
N MET A 78 0.50 -6.34 6.46
CA MET A 78 -0.21 -5.28 5.73
C MET A 78 0.36 -3.89 6.03
N SER A 79 0.61 -3.58 7.30
CA SER A 79 1.23 -2.31 7.68
C SER A 79 2.65 -2.21 7.13
N CYS A 80 3.39 -3.32 7.12
CA CYS A 80 4.72 -3.40 6.54
C CYS A 80 4.67 -3.14 5.02
N ARG A 81 3.74 -3.74 4.29
CA ARG A 81 3.57 -3.49 2.84
C ARG A 81 3.29 -2.02 2.54
N VAL A 82 2.44 -1.37 3.32
CA VAL A 82 2.17 0.07 3.17
C VAL A 82 3.42 0.90 3.48
N ALA A 83 4.17 0.54 4.53
CA ALA A 83 5.43 1.21 4.86
C ALA A 83 6.45 1.09 3.72
N LEU A 84 6.61 -0.12 3.17
CA LEU A 84 7.52 -0.38 2.05
C LEU A 84 7.16 0.44 0.79
N LEU A 85 5.86 0.56 0.47
CA LEU A 85 5.40 1.39 -0.65
C LEU A 85 5.71 2.88 -0.44
N ARG A 86 5.60 3.37 0.81
CA ARG A 86 5.96 4.75 1.14
C ARG A 86 7.47 4.96 1.04
N MET A 87 8.26 4.02 1.55
CA MET A 87 9.73 4.04 1.43
C MET A 87 10.19 4.02 -0.03
N GLU A 88 9.53 3.22 -0.89
CA GLU A 88 9.77 3.22 -2.34
C GLU A 88 9.46 4.58 -2.96
N ARG A 89 8.33 5.20 -2.59
CA ARG A 89 7.94 6.54 -3.04
C ARG A 89 8.95 7.60 -2.62
N ASP A 90 9.49 7.46 -1.42
CA ASP A 90 10.52 8.37 -0.88
C ASP A 90 11.92 8.08 -1.46
N GLY A 91 12.06 7.05 -2.30
CA GLY A 91 13.27 6.76 -3.06
C GLY A 91 14.32 5.91 -2.34
N TRP A 92 13.95 5.22 -1.26
CA TRP A 92 14.90 4.37 -0.51
C TRP A 92 15.36 3.14 -1.30
N PHE A 93 14.46 2.51 -2.03
CA PHE A 93 14.68 1.31 -2.85
C PHE A 93 13.57 1.15 -3.86
N SER A 94 13.69 0.20 -4.77
CA SER A 94 12.65 -0.20 -5.71
C SER A 94 12.13 -1.58 -5.35
N LEU A 95 10.82 -1.71 -5.22
CA LEU A 95 10.16 -2.99 -4.93
C LEU A 95 9.98 -3.81 -6.21
N PRO A 96 9.95 -5.15 -6.12
CA PRO A 96 9.58 -5.97 -7.26
C PRO A 96 8.15 -5.66 -7.74
N PRO A 97 7.82 -5.95 -9.00
CA PRO A 97 6.48 -5.73 -9.53
C PRO A 97 5.43 -6.52 -8.73
N SER A 98 4.21 -5.99 -8.64
CA SER A 98 3.13 -6.72 -8.00
C SER A 98 2.73 -7.94 -8.83
N LEU A 99 2.58 -9.10 -8.19
CA LEU A 99 2.13 -10.33 -8.85
C LEU A 99 0.68 -10.23 -9.31
N ASN A 100 -0.14 -9.55 -8.54
CA ASN A 100 -1.56 -9.38 -8.85
C ASN A 100 -1.81 -7.97 -9.38
N ARG A 101 -2.40 -7.89 -10.55
CA ARG A 101 -3.00 -6.67 -11.06
C ARG A 101 -4.13 -6.26 -10.10
N ASN A 102 -4.23 -4.98 -9.76
CA ASN A 102 -5.32 -4.49 -8.94
C ASN A 102 -6.66 -4.94 -9.53
N GLY A 103 -7.39 -5.80 -8.82
CA GLY A 103 -8.66 -6.35 -9.27
C GLY A 103 -9.76 -5.31 -9.51
N ASN A 104 -9.53 -4.06 -9.08
CA ASN A 104 -10.45 -2.93 -9.33
C ASN A 104 -10.36 -2.36 -10.76
N GLY A 105 -9.48 -2.89 -11.62
CA GLY A 105 -9.20 -2.32 -12.94
C GLY A 105 -9.98 -2.89 -14.10
N ASP A 106 -10.67 -4.00 -13.93
CA ASP A 106 -11.28 -4.70 -15.07
C ASP A 106 -12.72 -4.29 -15.37
N GLY A 107 -13.23 -3.22 -14.71
CA GLY A 107 -14.51 -2.63 -15.07
C GLY A 107 -15.67 -3.60 -15.21
N LYS A 108 -15.55 -4.81 -14.65
CA LYS A 108 -16.68 -5.75 -14.66
C LYS A 108 -17.79 -5.15 -13.82
N PRO A 109 -18.92 -4.80 -14.43
CA PRO A 109 -20.04 -4.27 -13.68
C PRO A 109 -20.39 -5.27 -12.58
N TYR A 110 -20.58 -4.76 -11.37
CA TYR A 110 -21.08 -5.56 -10.27
C TYR A 110 -22.39 -6.22 -10.73
N LYS A 111 -22.40 -7.54 -10.80
CA LYS A 111 -23.62 -8.27 -11.09
C LYS A 111 -24.50 -8.20 -9.86
N HIS A 112 -25.47 -7.29 -9.86
CA HIS A 112 -26.54 -7.33 -8.88
C HIS A 112 -27.21 -8.70 -8.99
N SER A 113 -27.32 -9.39 -7.86
CA SER A 113 -28.14 -10.60 -7.82
C SER A 113 -29.57 -10.19 -8.14
N ASN A 114 -30.23 -10.90 -9.04
CA ASN A 114 -31.61 -10.65 -9.43
C ASN A 114 -32.59 -10.72 -8.24
N MET A 115 -32.13 -11.20 -7.07
CA MET A 115 -32.89 -11.20 -5.82
C MET A 115 -33.20 -9.81 -5.25
N LEU A 116 -32.47 -8.77 -5.67
CA LEU A 116 -32.69 -7.39 -5.24
C LEU A 116 -33.40 -6.56 -6.31
N ASN A 117 -33.88 -7.19 -7.38
CA ASN A 117 -34.71 -6.51 -8.37
C ASN A 117 -36.17 -6.47 -7.89
N ASP A 118 -36.36 -5.93 -6.69
CA ASP A 118 -37.66 -5.59 -6.19
C ASP A 118 -38.17 -4.38 -7.00
N ASN A 119 -39.26 -4.57 -7.69
CA ASN A 119 -40.05 -3.48 -8.29
C ASN A 119 -40.68 -2.62 -7.19
N GLN A 120 -39.91 -2.26 -6.17
CA GLN A 120 -40.34 -1.36 -5.14
C GLN A 120 -40.41 0.07 -5.73
N PRO A 121 -41.50 0.76 -5.58
CA PRO A 121 -41.54 2.17 -5.98
C PRO A 121 -40.48 2.95 -5.19
N LEU A 122 -39.75 3.81 -5.89
CA LEU A 122 -38.80 4.72 -5.26
C LEU A 122 -39.54 5.55 -4.19
N LEU A 123 -39.13 5.40 -2.93
CA LEU A 123 -39.61 6.25 -1.85
C LEU A 123 -39.02 7.65 -2.01
N ASN A 124 -39.75 8.53 -2.63
CA ASN A 124 -39.44 9.96 -2.79
C ASN A 124 -39.98 10.77 -1.60
N LEU A 125 -39.82 10.26 -0.39
CA LEU A 125 -40.25 10.95 0.82
C LEU A 125 -39.06 11.65 1.48
N SER A 126 -39.25 12.86 1.97
CA SER A 126 -38.29 13.53 2.80
C SER A 126 -38.23 12.85 4.17
N ALA A 127 -37.08 12.94 4.84
CA ALA A 127 -36.88 12.28 6.16
C ALA A 127 -37.92 12.70 7.23
N GLY A 128 -38.54 13.86 7.07
CA GLY A 128 -39.60 14.31 7.97
C GLY A 128 -41.00 13.74 7.70
N GLU A 129 -41.19 13.13 6.54
CA GLU A 129 -42.47 12.52 6.12
C GLU A 129 -42.52 11.01 6.44
N ILE A 130 -41.35 10.44 6.80
CA ILE A 130 -41.26 9.05 7.26
C ILE A 130 -41.67 9.04 8.74
N GLY A 131 -42.87 8.51 9.01
CA GLY A 131 -43.32 8.33 10.39
C GLY A 131 -42.39 7.40 11.22
N ASP A 132 -42.80 7.11 12.42
CA ASP A 132 -42.00 6.29 13.36
C ASP A 132 -41.57 4.96 12.73
N ILE A 133 -40.26 4.76 12.63
CA ILE A 133 -39.67 3.52 12.11
C ILE A 133 -39.48 2.57 13.29
N SER A 134 -40.22 1.47 13.32
CA SER A 134 -39.99 0.38 14.26
C SER A 134 -39.11 -0.69 13.61
N LEU A 135 -38.05 -1.10 14.31
CA LEU A 135 -37.16 -2.19 13.91
C LEU A 135 -37.52 -3.43 14.73
N ASP A 136 -38.14 -4.41 14.09
CA ASP A 136 -38.38 -5.69 14.69
C ASP A 136 -37.22 -6.65 14.41
N ILE A 137 -36.64 -7.25 15.45
CA ILE A 137 -35.62 -8.27 15.32
C ILE A 137 -36.31 -9.60 15.00
N VAL A 138 -36.15 -10.05 13.76
CA VAL A 138 -36.60 -11.40 13.36
C VAL A 138 -35.63 -12.41 13.94
N LYS A 139 -36.15 -13.30 14.83
CA LYS A 139 -35.39 -14.41 15.39
C LYS A 139 -35.32 -15.60 14.44
#